data_0e29aae742a39cf6050fdca34885b577
#
_entry.id   0e29aae742a39cf6050fdca34885b577
#
_cell.length_a   1.000
_cell.length_b   1.000
_cell.length_c   1.000
_cell.angle_alpha   90.00
_cell.angle_beta   90.00
_cell.angle_gamma   90.00
#
_symmetry.space_group_name_H-M   'P 1'
#
loop_
_entity.id
_entity.type
_entity.pdbx_description
1 polymer ?
#
loop_
_entity_poly.entity_id
_entity_poly.type
_entity_poly.pdbx_seq_one_letter_code
_entity_poly.pdbx_strand_id
1 'polypeptide(L)'
;MQVEIDPATGQPVAPPSLFTDLSADGLNPDGAVTDAEGNLWNAQWGAGRVACYNPNGHFIKAISLPAKQVTCPCFGGPDLKTLYVTSASEGLSAEEHEEQPLAGAVFGLQVEVEGQPERRLSFD
;
A
#
# COMPACT_ATOMS: atom_id res chain seq x y z
N MET A 1 3.54 8.73 -9.05
CA MET A 1 4.78 9.00 -9.82
C MET A 1 5.77 7.87 -9.60
N GLN A 2 6.64 7.60 -10.56
CA GLN A 2 7.76 6.66 -10.48
C GLN A 2 9.03 7.33 -11.02
N VAL A 3 10.18 6.88 -10.56
CA VAL A 3 11.49 7.30 -11.04
C VAL A 3 12.42 6.09 -11.09
N GLU A 4 13.19 5.98 -12.16
CA GLU A 4 14.25 4.98 -12.26
C GLU A 4 15.48 5.44 -11.48
N ILE A 5 16.06 4.55 -10.68
CA ILE A 5 17.22 4.82 -9.83
C ILE A 5 18.40 3.95 -10.32
N ASP A 6 19.55 4.55 -10.49
CA ASP A 6 20.80 3.82 -10.66
C ASP A 6 21.14 3.06 -9.36
N PRO A 7 21.17 1.72 -9.39
CA PRO A 7 21.39 0.93 -8.17
C PRO A 7 22.79 1.08 -7.57
N ALA A 8 23.77 1.55 -8.36
CA ALA A 8 25.14 1.75 -7.89
C ALA A 8 25.33 3.07 -7.15
N THR A 9 24.60 4.11 -7.55
CA THR A 9 24.74 5.47 -7.02
C THR A 9 23.54 5.93 -6.18
N GLY A 10 22.40 5.26 -6.30
CA GLY A 10 21.13 5.68 -5.70
C GLY A 10 20.53 6.95 -6.32
N GLN A 11 21.07 7.42 -7.44
CA GLN A 11 20.62 8.66 -8.08
C GLN A 11 19.57 8.38 -9.16
N PRO A 12 18.60 9.29 -9.36
CA PRO A 12 17.67 9.21 -10.47
C PRO A 12 18.40 9.25 -11.83
N VAL A 13 18.07 8.34 -12.73
CA VAL A 13 18.63 8.29 -14.10
C VAL A 13 17.76 9.03 -15.12
N ALA A 14 16.52 9.35 -14.74
CA ALA A 14 15.57 10.10 -15.56
C ALA A 14 14.63 10.95 -14.68
N PRO A 15 13.96 11.96 -15.22
CA PRO A 15 12.89 12.67 -14.51
C PRO A 15 11.75 11.71 -14.12
N PRO A 16 11.04 12.00 -13.00
CA PRO A 16 9.88 11.22 -12.61
C PRO A 16 8.81 11.19 -13.71
N SER A 17 8.22 10.03 -13.92
CA SER A 17 7.09 9.81 -14.83
C SER A 17 5.81 9.45 -14.05
N LEU A 18 4.65 9.60 -14.70
CA LEU A 18 3.39 9.18 -14.11
C LEU A 18 3.34 7.65 -14.04
N PHE A 19 3.11 7.11 -12.85
CA PHE A 19 2.86 5.68 -12.66
C PHE A 19 1.37 5.36 -12.83
N THR A 20 0.52 6.04 -12.06
CA THR A 20 -0.94 5.96 -12.18
C THR A 20 -1.55 7.26 -11.67
N ASP A 21 -2.70 7.63 -12.22
CA ASP A 21 -3.49 8.79 -11.79
C ASP A 21 -4.78 8.31 -11.14
N LEU A 22 -4.96 8.65 -9.87
CA LEU A 22 -6.13 8.29 -9.07
C LEU A 22 -7.06 9.48 -8.81
N SER A 23 -6.71 10.66 -9.32
CA SER A 23 -7.45 11.91 -9.07
C SER A 23 -8.85 11.90 -9.69
N ALA A 24 -9.00 11.29 -10.87
CA ALA A 24 -10.30 11.18 -11.55
C ALA A 24 -11.31 10.33 -10.76
N ASP A 25 -10.81 9.36 -9.99
CA ASP A 25 -11.63 8.48 -9.14
C ASP A 25 -11.80 9.05 -7.70
N GLY A 26 -11.21 10.20 -7.39
CA GLY A 26 -11.24 10.81 -6.07
C GLY A 26 -10.56 9.99 -4.98
N LEU A 27 -9.57 9.17 -5.36
CA LEU A 27 -8.86 8.28 -4.46
C LEU A 27 -7.60 8.95 -3.90
N ASN A 28 -7.35 8.73 -2.61
CA ASN A 28 -6.19 9.27 -1.91
C ASN A 28 -5.18 8.15 -1.62
N PRO A 29 -4.09 8.04 -2.40
CA PRO A 29 -3.04 7.06 -2.12
C PRO A 29 -2.28 7.43 -0.85
N ASP A 30 -2.10 6.45 0.04
CA ASP A 30 -1.28 6.52 1.24
C ASP A 30 -0.11 5.54 1.12
N GLY A 31 0.24 4.80 2.16
CA GLY A 31 1.35 3.85 2.14
C GLY A 31 1.25 2.78 1.06
N ALA A 32 2.38 2.28 0.62
CA ALA A 32 2.46 1.25 -0.42
C ALA A 32 3.65 0.31 -0.21
N VAL A 33 3.54 -0.91 -0.74
CA VAL A 33 4.60 -1.93 -0.77
C VAL A 33 4.56 -2.67 -2.11
N THR A 34 5.69 -3.22 -2.54
CA THR A 34 5.76 -4.06 -3.74
C THR A 34 5.84 -5.54 -3.38
N ASP A 35 5.19 -6.40 -4.19
CA ASP A 35 5.32 -7.85 -4.10
C ASP A 35 6.51 -8.39 -4.92
N ALA A 36 6.73 -9.70 -4.87
CA ALA A 36 7.84 -10.35 -5.58
C ALA A 36 7.70 -10.31 -7.11
N GLU A 37 6.50 -10.08 -7.63
CA GLU A 37 6.23 -9.91 -9.06
C GLU A 37 6.37 -8.45 -9.51
N GLY A 38 6.67 -7.52 -8.58
CA GLY A 38 6.82 -6.08 -8.83
C GLY A 38 5.50 -5.32 -8.88
N ASN A 39 4.37 -5.93 -8.46
CA ASN A 39 3.12 -5.20 -8.36
C ASN A 39 3.12 -4.30 -7.12
N LEU A 40 2.53 -3.10 -7.26
CA LEU A 40 2.38 -2.13 -6.18
C LEU A 40 1.06 -2.35 -5.44
N TRP A 41 1.13 -2.56 -4.14
CA TRP A 41 -0.01 -2.63 -3.24
C TRP A 41 -0.12 -1.31 -2.48
N ASN A 42 -1.16 -0.54 -2.75
CA ASN A 42 -1.35 0.82 -2.22
C ASN A 42 -2.61 0.91 -1.36
N ALA A 43 -2.43 1.37 -0.12
CA ALA A 43 -3.55 1.75 0.74
C ALA A 43 -4.20 3.02 0.19
N GLN A 44 -5.54 3.03 0.11
CA GLN A 44 -6.31 4.17 -0.38
C GLN A 44 -7.15 4.73 0.76
N TRP A 45 -6.63 5.80 1.36
CA TRP A 45 -7.25 6.52 2.47
C TRP A 45 -8.67 6.99 2.12
N GLY A 46 -9.60 6.73 3.01
CA GLY A 46 -11.01 7.08 2.84
C GLY A 46 -11.81 6.08 1.98
N ALA A 47 -11.14 5.27 1.16
CA ALA A 47 -11.78 4.27 0.31
C ALA A 47 -11.88 2.88 0.94
N GLY A 48 -11.27 2.66 2.11
CA GLY A 48 -11.34 1.39 2.87
C GLY A 48 -10.81 0.20 2.09
N ARG A 49 -9.74 0.36 1.32
CA ARG A 49 -9.20 -0.72 0.50
C ARG A 49 -7.70 -0.62 0.27
N VAL A 50 -7.07 -1.75 -0.02
CA VAL A 50 -5.73 -1.82 -0.62
C VAL A 50 -5.88 -2.25 -2.07
N ALA A 51 -5.36 -1.45 -2.99
CA ALA A 51 -5.40 -1.70 -4.43
C ALA A 51 -4.05 -2.18 -4.94
N CYS A 52 -4.08 -3.18 -5.84
CA CYS A 52 -2.91 -3.74 -6.49
C CYS A 52 -2.83 -3.26 -7.94
N TYR A 53 -1.66 -2.76 -8.31
CA TYR A 53 -1.35 -2.28 -9.66
C TYR A 53 -0.13 -3.04 -10.21
N ASN A 54 -0.15 -3.40 -11.49
CA ASN A 54 1.00 -4.02 -12.13
C ASN A 54 2.17 -3.02 -12.29
N PRO A 55 3.38 -3.46 -12.68
CA PRO A 55 4.54 -2.58 -12.85
C PRO A 55 4.35 -1.43 -13.86
N ASN A 56 3.34 -1.51 -14.72
CA ASN A 56 2.98 -0.46 -15.68
C ASN A 56 1.90 0.51 -15.15
N GLY A 57 1.51 0.40 -13.88
CA GLY A 57 0.50 1.26 -13.26
C GLY A 57 -0.96 0.88 -13.57
N HIS A 58 -1.22 -0.27 -14.20
CA HIS A 58 -2.57 -0.71 -14.47
C HIS A 58 -3.16 -1.44 -13.25
N PHE A 59 -4.40 -1.10 -12.92
CA PHE A 59 -5.16 -1.74 -11.84
C PHE A 59 -5.36 -3.23 -12.10
N ILE A 60 -5.09 -4.06 -11.10
CA ILE A 60 -5.32 -5.51 -11.13
C ILE A 60 -6.56 -5.87 -10.29
N LYS A 61 -6.52 -5.53 -9.00
CA LYS A 61 -7.56 -5.86 -8.02
C LYS A 61 -7.48 -4.94 -6.81
N ALA A 62 -8.53 -4.99 -5.96
CA ALA A 62 -8.49 -4.37 -4.66
C ALA A 62 -9.08 -5.31 -3.61
N ILE A 63 -8.60 -5.19 -2.36
CA ILE A 63 -9.10 -5.88 -1.19
C ILE A 63 -9.75 -4.84 -0.28
N SER A 64 -11.04 -4.99 0.00
CA SER A 64 -11.79 -4.12 0.92
C SER A 64 -11.51 -4.48 2.37
N LEU A 65 -11.48 -3.47 3.22
CA LEU A 65 -11.23 -3.57 4.65
C LEU A 65 -12.35 -2.87 5.43
N PRO A 66 -12.68 -3.34 6.64
CA PRO A 66 -13.75 -2.77 7.45
C PRO A 66 -13.31 -1.50 8.23
N ALA A 67 -12.48 -0.67 7.60
CA ALA A 67 -12.05 0.63 8.08
C ALA A 67 -11.78 1.53 6.86
N LYS A 68 -12.36 2.73 6.82
CA LYS A 68 -12.21 3.65 5.67
C LYS A 68 -10.79 4.20 5.55
N GLN A 69 -10.16 4.49 6.69
CA GLN A 69 -8.85 5.15 6.74
C GLN A 69 -7.71 4.13 6.80
N VAL A 70 -7.58 3.29 5.77
CA VAL A 70 -6.42 2.41 5.63
C VAL A 70 -5.17 3.22 5.29
N THR A 71 -4.02 2.86 5.90
CA THR A 71 -2.82 3.70 5.85
C THR A 71 -1.63 3.05 5.16
N CYS A 72 -1.20 1.86 5.59
CA CYS A 72 0.02 1.25 5.03
C CYS A 72 -0.09 -0.28 4.99
N PRO A 73 0.14 -0.91 3.82
CA PRO A 73 0.32 -2.34 3.71
C PRO A 73 1.78 -2.73 3.89
N CYS A 74 2.02 -3.92 4.45
CA CYS A 74 3.34 -4.58 4.39
C CYS A 74 3.15 -6.10 4.31
N PHE A 75 4.09 -6.78 3.66
CA PHE A 75 4.12 -8.24 3.64
C PHE A 75 4.86 -8.80 4.85
N GLY A 76 4.38 -9.92 5.38
CA GLY A 76 4.98 -10.60 6.51
C GLY A 76 4.53 -12.06 6.60
N GLY A 77 4.78 -12.66 7.78
CA GLY A 77 4.60 -14.10 7.96
C GLY A 77 5.82 -14.89 7.47
N PRO A 78 5.89 -16.19 7.77
CA PRO A 78 7.05 -17.02 7.44
C PRO A 78 7.26 -17.22 5.94
N ASP A 79 6.21 -17.10 5.15
CA ASP A 79 6.19 -17.26 3.70
C ASP A 79 5.99 -15.93 2.94
N LEU A 80 5.97 -14.80 3.66
CA LEU A 80 5.68 -13.46 3.12
C LEU A 80 4.35 -13.37 2.34
N LYS A 81 3.38 -14.22 2.67
CA LYS A 81 2.04 -14.24 2.04
C LYS A 81 0.94 -13.69 2.94
N THR A 82 1.30 -13.09 4.07
CA THR A 82 0.37 -12.33 4.89
C THR A 82 0.55 -10.85 4.61
N LEU A 83 -0.48 -10.21 4.07
CA LEU A 83 -0.52 -8.76 3.90
C LEU A 83 -1.09 -8.14 5.18
N TYR A 84 -0.26 -7.46 5.95
CA TYR A 84 -0.68 -6.65 7.09
C TYR A 84 -1.02 -5.25 6.61
N VAL A 85 -2.13 -4.70 7.09
CA VAL A 85 -2.59 -3.36 6.72
C VAL A 85 -2.96 -2.59 7.97
N THR A 86 -2.33 -1.45 8.18
CA THR A 86 -2.68 -0.53 9.26
C THR A 86 -3.85 0.37 8.85
N SER A 87 -4.58 0.85 9.83
CA SER A 87 -5.64 1.85 9.65
C SER A 87 -5.57 2.92 10.73
N ALA A 88 -6.22 4.05 10.50
CA ALA A 88 -6.33 5.13 11.45
C ALA A 88 -7.79 5.33 11.89
N SER A 89 -7.95 6.05 13.01
CA SER A 89 -9.23 6.53 13.52
C SER A 89 -9.21 8.05 13.73
N GLU A 90 -8.26 8.73 13.11
CA GLU A 90 -8.03 10.16 13.28
C GLU A 90 -9.20 10.96 12.71
N GLY A 91 -9.70 11.91 13.52
CA GLY A 91 -10.75 12.83 13.10
C GLY A 91 -12.14 12.22 12.96
N LEU A 92 -12.35 10.94 13.31
CA LEU A 92 -13.67 10.33 13.32
C LEU A 92 -14.53 10.89 14.46
N SER A 93 -15.78 11.21 14.16
CA SER A 93 -16.80 11.53 15.17
C SER A 93 -17.18 10.28 15.98
N ALA A 94 -17.91 10.45 17.09
CA ALA A 94 -18.41 9.34 17.89
C ALA A 94 -19.33 8.41 17.07
N GLU A 95 -20.16 8.97 16.20
CA GLU A 95 -21.04 8.23 15.30
C GLU A 95 -20.24 7.41 14.27
N GLU A 96 -19.22 8.02 13.66
CA GLU A 96 -18.34 7.32 12.71
C GLU A 96 -17.54 6.20 13.38
N HIS A 97 -17.15 6.36 14.66
CA HIS A 97 -16.52 5.28 15.44
C HIS A 97 -17.48 4.10 15.68
N GLU A 98 -18.78 4.38 15.94
CA GLU A 98 -19.79 3.33 16.08
C GLU A 98 -19.98 2.57 14.76
N GLU A 99 -19.98 3.28 13.62
CA GLU A 99 -20.09 2.66 12.29
C GLU A 99 -18.82 1.88 11.88
N GLN A 100 -17.66 2.28 12.38
CA GLN A 100 -16.36 1.72 12.03
C GLN A 100 -15.60 1.25 13.29
N PRO A 101 -16.09 0.24 14.03
CA PRO A 101 -15.51 -0.16 15.31
C PRO A 101 -14.10 -0.73 15.19
N LEU A 102 -13.64 -1.04 13.98
CA LEU A 102 -12.28 -1.52 13.70
C LEU A 102 -11.36 -0.43 13.13
N ALA A 103 -11.79 0.83 13.09
CA ALA A 103 -10.91 1.95 12.73
C ALA A 103 -9.74 2.05 13.72
N GLY A 104 -8.51 2.17 13.20
CA GLY A 104 -7.28 2.15 13.99
C GLY A 104 -6.70 0.74 14.25
N ALA A 105 -7.37 -0.32 13.81
CA ALA A 105 -6.85 -1.68 13.91
C ALA A 105 -5.79 -1.99 12.84
N VAL A 106 -5.05 -3.08 13.08
CA VAL A 106 -4.18 -3.72 12.09
C VAL A 106 -4.87 -4.98 11.58
N PHE A 107 -4.98 -5.11 10.27
CA PHE A 107 -5.59 -6.26 9.60
C PHE A 107 -4.51 -7.19 9.05
N GLY A 108 -4.72 -8.50 9.14
CA GLY A 108 -3.88 -9.52 8.52
C GLY A 108 -4.69 -10.31 7.48
N LEU A 109 -4.23 -10.36 6.25
CA LEU A 109 -4.91 -10.95 5.11
C LEU A 109 -4.00 -11.97 4.44
N GLN A 110 -4.48 -13.18 4.18
CA GLN A 110 -3.74 -14.12 3.34
C GLN A 110 -3.88 -13.74 1.87
N VAL A 111 -2.75 -13.70 1.17
CA VAL A 111 -2.67 -13.42 -0.27
C VAL A 111 -1.90 -14.52 -0.97
N GLU A 112 -2.12 -14.70 -2.26
CA GLU A 112 -1.47 -15.74 -3.05
C GLU A 112 -0.04 -15.38 -3.45
N VAL A 113 0.20 -14.08 -3.69
CA VAL A 113 1.51 -13.55 -4.09
C VAL A 113 2.42 -13.42 -2.87
N GLU A 114 3.70 -13.70 -3.07
CA GLU A 114 4.74 -13.51 -2.07
C GLU A 114 5.22 -12.06 -2.06
N GLY A 115 5.43 -11.48 -0.87
CA GLY A 115 6.09 -10.19 -0.72
C GLY A 115 7.59 -10.26 -0.91
N GLN A 116 8.24 -9.10 -0.85
CA GLN A 116 9.70 -9.03 -0.83
C GLN A 116 10.17 -8.83 0.62
N PRO A 117 11.29 -9.47 1.02
CA PRO A 117 11.93 -9.13 2.29
C PRO A 117 12.37 -7.67 2.28
N GLU A 118 12.10 -6.97 3.38
CA GLU A 118 12.58 -5.59 3.54
C GLU A 118 14.12 -5.54 3.51
N ARG A 119 14.64 -4.61 2.74
CA ARG A 119 16.09 -4.41 2.63
C ARG A 119 16.61 -3.76 3.90
N ARG A 120 17.66 -4.36 4.48
CA ARG A 120 18.33 -3.80 5.64
C ARG A 120 19.22 -2.65 5.22
N LEU A 121 19.18 -1.56 5.99
CA LEU A 121 20.15 -0.48 5.87
C LEU A 121 21.50 -0.98 6.45
N SER A 122 22.57 -0.85 5.69
CA SER A 122 23.96 -1.10 6.15
C SER A 122 24.65 0.23 6.36
N PHE A 123 25.33 0.35 7.49
CA PHE A 123 26.21 1.51 7.81
C PHE A 123 27.64 0.96 7.79
N ASP A 124 28.25 0.94 6.63
CA ASP A 124 29.66 0.59 6.47
C ASP A 124 30.53 1.84 6.45
#